data_d47adc250d1f7aa33b39d94271f3eaec
#
_entry.id   d47adc250d1f7aa33b39d94271f3eaec
#
_cell.length_a   1.000
_cell.length_b   1.000
_cell.length_c   1.000
_cell.angle_alpha   90.00
_cell.angle_beta   90.00
_cell.angle_gamma   90.00
#
_symmetry.space_group_name_H-M   'P 1'
#
loop_
_entity.id
_entity.type
_entity.pdbx_description
1 polymer ?
#
loop_
_entity_poly.entity_id
_entity_poly.type
_entity_poly.pdbx_seq_one_letter_code
_entity_poly.pdbx_strand_id
1 'polypeptide(L)'
;VLFAKNPEVGQGVKTSLPLIVAEELDADWSQLEVQQSIINAEMYGLQLAGGSTSIPMNFDTLRKAGATARAMLVAAAARNWSVPASELRTENSVVRHDKTGRTATYAELAPVAATLPVPAADSVKLKPKSAYRLLGKRVTGVDNEKIVRGQPLFGIDQRVPGMRSEEHTSELQSRLHLVCRLLL
;
A
#
# COMPACT_ATOMS: atom_id res chain seq x y z
N VAL A 1 2.02 1.50 9.26
CA VAL A 1 1.82 2.39 8.11
C VAL A 1 2.22 1.68 6.84
N LEU A 2 1.42 1.77 5.77
CA LEU A 2 1.77 1.34 4.41
C LEU A 2 1.82 2.55 3.48
N PHE A 3 2.86 2.62 2.66
CA PHE A 3 3.00 3.67 1.66
C PHE A 3 2.49 3.20 0.29
N ALA A 4 1.48 3.89 -0.25
CA ALA A 4 1.01 3.67 -1.60
C ALA A 4 2.00 4.30 -2.59
N LYS A 5 2.69 3.48 -3.38
CA LYS A 5 3.81 3.96 -4.22
C LYS A 5 3.38 4.75 -5.44
N ASN A 6 2.27 4.40 -6.09
CA ASN A 6 1.81 5.06 -7.32
C ASN A 6 0.92 6.27 -7.01
N PRO A 7 0.93 7.31 -7.84
CA PRO A 7 0.10 8.48 -7.64
C PRO A 7 -1.40 8.16 -7.62
N GLU A 8 -2.12 8.68 -6.63
CA GLU A 8 -3.57 8.66 -6.57
C GLU A 8 -4.13 9.88 -7.31
N VAL A 9 -4.94 9.64 -8.33
CA VAL A 9 -5.59 10.68 -9.14
C VAL A 9 -7.10 10.46 -9.21
N GLY A 10 -7.67 9.73 -8.25
CA GLY A 10 -9.08 9.39 -8.16
C GLY A 10 -9.41 7.96 -8.61
N GLN A 11 -8.42 7.15 -9.03
CA GLN A 11 -8.62 5.79 -9.52
C GLN A 11 -8.57 4.72 -8.42
N GLY A 12 -8.31 5.09 -7.15
CA GLY A 12 -8.33 4.18 -6.01
C GLY A 12 -7.05 3.35 -5.80
N VAL A 13 -5.96 3.70 -6.46
CA VAL A 13 -4.69 2.97 -6.37
C VAL A 13 -4.04 3.09 -4.99
N LYS A 14 -4.28 4.20 -4.29
CA LYS A 14 -3.84 4.40 -2.91
C LYS A 14 -4.44 3.38 -1.94
N THR A 15 -5.60 2.82 -2.26
CA THR A 15 -6.20 1.72 -1.50
C THR A 15 -5.71 0.36 -2.02
N SER A 16 -5.78 0.15 -3.33
CA SER A 16 -5.62 -1.18 -3.91
C SER A 16 -4.19 -1.72 -3.87
N LEU A 17 -3.15 -0.90 -4.01
CA LEU A 17 -1.77 -1.39 -3.91
C LEU A 17 -1.39 -1.81 -2.48
N PRO A 18 -1.65 -1.01 -1.42
CA PRO A 18 -1.44 -1.45 -0.04
C PRO A 18 -2.27 -2.68 0.35
N LEU A 19 -3.47 -2.84 -0.25
CA LEU A 19 -4.31 -4.01 0.01
C LEU A 19 -3.65 -5.32 -0.44
N ILE A 20 -2.86 -5.29 -1.53
CA ILE A 20 -2.09 -6.45 -2.00
C ILE A 20 -1.03 -6.85 -0.96
N VAL A 21 -0.34 -5.88 -0.39
CA VAL A 21 0.65 -6.10 0.67
C VAL A 21 -0.04 -6.64 1.93
N ALA A 22 -1.13 -6.00 2.34
CA ALA A 22 -1.90 -6.37 3.54
C ALA A 22 -2.45 -7.80 3.45
N GLU A 23 -2.90 -8.23 2.26
CA GLU A 23 -3.35 -9.61 2.01
C GLU A 23 -2.25 -10.62 2.32
N GLU A 24 -1.08 -10.45 1.71
CA GLU A 24 0.03 -11.41 1.89
C GLU A 24 0.66 -11.31 3.28
N LEU A 25 0.59 -10.15 3.92
CA LEU A 25 1.06 -9.93 5.28
C LEU A 25 0.12 -10.52 6.34
N ASP A 26 -1.10 -10.94 5.99
CA ASP A 26 -2.18 -11.29 6.94
C ASP A 26 -2.50 -10.15 7.92
N ALA A 27 -2.39 -8.92 7.46
CA ALA A 27 -2.62 -7.76 8.30
C ALA A 27 -4.11 -7.51 8.54
N ASP A 28 -4.44 -6.95 9.69
CA ASP A 28 -5.75 -6.39 9.94
C ASP A 28 -5.88 -5.05 9.22
N TRP A 29 -6.69 -5.02 8.16
CA TRP A 29 -6.86 -3.82 7.34
C TRP A 29 -7.40 -2.63 8.14
N SER A 30 -8.21 -2.87 9.16
CA SER A 30 -8.79 -1.79 9.98
C SER A 30 -7.76 -1.06 10.84
N GLN A 31 -6.61 -1.68 11.11
CA GLN A 31 -5.52 -1.11 11.90
C GLN A 31 -4.42 -0.48 11.04
N LEU A 32 -4.54 -0.57 9.71
CA LEU A 32 -3.53 -0.05 8.82
C LEU A 32 -3.81 1.41 8.46
N GLU A 33 -2.80 2.23 8.66
CA GLU A 33 -2.72 3.57 8.09
C GLU A 33 -2.08 3.50 6.71
N VAL A 34 -2.74 4.08 5.71
CA VAL A 34 -2.21 4.18 4.34
C VAL A 34 -1.86 5.63 4.03
N GLN A 35 -0.62 5.86 3.66
CA GLN A 35 -0.12 7.16 3.25
C GLN A 35 0.30 7.14 1.77
N GLN A 36 0.18 8.28 1.09
CA GLN A 36 0.75 8.44 -0.24
C GLN A 36 2.27 8.60 -0.10
N SER A 37 3.04 7.83 -0.88
CA SER A 37 4.49 8.01 -0.90
C SER A 37 4.88 9.31 -1.63
N ILE A 38 6.03 9.84 -1.27
CA ILE A 38 6.72 10.84 -2.09
C ILE A 38 7.31 10.16 -3.34
N ILE A 39 7.69 10.97 -4.32
CA ILE A 39 8.43 10.47 -5.49
C ILE A 39 9.84 10.08 -5.03
N ASN A 40 10.17 8.80 -5.17
CA ASN A 40 11.50 8.26 -4.89
C ASN A 40 11.73 7.01 -5.75
N ALA A 41 12.35 7.21 -6.91
CA ALA A 41 12.57 6.13 -7.88
C ALA A 41 13.56 5.05 -7.37
N GLU A 42 14.47 5.41 -6.50
CA GLU A 42 15.42 4.45 -5.91
C GLU A 42 14.71 3.45 -4.98
N MET A 43 13.81 3.95 -4.14
CA MET A 43 13.07 3.13 -3.18
C MET A 43 11.90 2.39 -3.82
N TYR A 44 11.14 3.05 -4.70
CA TYR A 44 9.86 2.54 -5.19
C TYR A 44 9.89 2.11 -6.67
N GLY A 45 10.98 2.38 -7.40
CA GLY A 45 11.03 2.20 -8.84
C GLY A 45 10.06 3.13 -9.56
N LEU A 46 9.50 2.69 -10.68
CA LEU A 46 8.56 3.49 -11.47
C LEU A 46 7.26 3.76 -10.69
N GLN A 47 6.95 5.05 -10.52
CA GLN A 47 5.74 5.55 -9.89
C GLN A 47 4.90 6.28 -10.95
N LEU A 48 3.98 5.56 -11.58
CA LEU A 48 3.21 6.03 -12.74
C LEU A 48 1.71 5.81 -12.50
N ALA A 49 0.91 6.83 -12.84
CA ALA A 49 -0.54 6.72 -13.01
C ALA A 49 -0.87 6.88 -14.50
N GLY A 50 -1.09 5.79 -15.22
CA GLY A 50 -1.39 5.80 -16.65
C GLY A 50 -1.55 4.39 -17.20
N GLY A 51 -2.27 4.27 -18.33
CA GLY A 51 -2.44 3.03 -19.08
C GLY A 51 -3.06 1.86 -18.31
N SER A 52 -3.71 2.08 -17.18
CA SER A 52 -4.27 1.05 -16.28
C SER A 52 -3.22 0.02 -15.80
N THR A 53 -1.96 0.42 -15.73
CA THR A 53 -0.82 -0.48 -15.46
C THR A 53 -0.47 -0.61 -13.99
N SER A 54 -0.98 0.25 -13.11
CA SER A 54 -0.57 0.30 -11.69
C SER A 54 -0.73 -1.04 -10.97
N ILE A 55 -1.84 -1.74 -11.14
CA ILE A 55 -2.03 -3.06 -10.51
C ILE A 55 -1.20 -4.15 -11.22
N PRO A 56 -1.32 -4.37 -12.54
CA PRO A 56 -0.59 -5.44 -13.20
C PRO A 56 0.93 -5.39 -13.00
N MET A 57 1.53 -4.20 -13.10
CA MET A 57 2.98 -4.03 -12.97
C MET A 57 3.51 -4.24 -11.54
N ASN A 58 2.67 -4.07 -10.53
CA ASN A 58 3.10 -4.13 -9.13
C ASN A 58 2.57 -5.34 -8.37
N PHE A 59 1.64 -6.11 -8.95
CA PHE A 59 0.92 -7.16 -8.24
C PHE A 59 1.86 -8.19 -7.59
N ASP A 60 2.73 -8.80 -8.38
CA ASP A 60 3.63 -9.86 -7.88
C ASP A 60 4.70 -9.30 -6.93
N THR A 61 5.25 -8.14 -7.23
CA THR A 61 6.26 -7.49 -6.37
C THR A 61 5.69 -7.15 -5.00
N LEU A 62 4.48 -6.58 -4.95
CA LEU A 62 3.83 -6.24 -3.69
C LEU A 62 3.38 -7.47 -2.90
N ARG A 63 2.96 -8.52 -3.58
CA ARG A 63 2.69 -9.82 -2.94
C ARG A 63 3.94 -10.37 -2.27
N LYS A 64 5.05 -10.40 -3.01
CA LYS A 64 6.35 -10.86 -2.47
C LYS A 64 6.78 -10.01 -1.28
N ALA A 65 6.64 -8.69 -1.34
CA ALA A 65 6.96 -7.80 -0.21
C ALA A 65 6.13 -8.13 1.04
N GLY A 66 4.81 -8.29 0.91
CA GLY A 66 3.94 -8.68 2.01
C GLY A 66 4.29 -10.05 2.60
N ALA A 67 4.53 -11.05 1.74
CA ALA A 67 4.91 -12.39 2.15
C ALA A 67 6.29 -12.43 2.83
N THR A 68 7.25 -11.63 2.36
CA THR A 68 8.56 -11.47 2.98
C THR A 68 8.45 -10.90 4.38
N ALA A 69 7.69 -9.83 4.55
CA ALA A 69 7.47 -9.23 5.86
C ALA A 69 6.78 -10.21 6.82
N ARG A 70 5.76 -10.96 6.36
CA ARG A 70 5.13 -12.03 7.13
C ARG A 70 6.13 -13.10 7.55
N ALA A 71 6.97 -13.57 6.64
CA ALA A 71 7.97 -14.58 6.94
C ALA A 71 8.97 -14.11 8.01
N MET A 72 9.39 -12.84 7.97
CA MET A 72 10.27 -12.26 8.98
C MET A 72 9.60 -12.19 10.36
N LEU A 73 8.32 -11.80 10.42
CA LEU A 73 7.56 -11.78 11.68
C LEU A 73 7.36 -13.18 12.26
N VAL A 74 7.07 -14.17 11.42
CA VAL A 74 7.01 -15.58 11.84
C VAL A 74 8.36 -16.08 12.35
N ALA A 75 9.45 -15.73 11.67
CA ALA A 75 10.80 -16.09 12.12
C ALA A 75 11.16 -15.43 13.47
N ALA A 76 10.75 -14.19 13.68
CA ALA A 76 10.93 -13.49 14.96
C ALA A 76 10.17 -14.20 16.10
N ALA A 77 8.93 -14.59 15.88
CA ALA A 77 8.12 -15.34 16.84
C ALA A 77 8.74 -16.73 17.12
N ALA A 78 9.17 -17.44 16.08
CA ALA A 78 9.83 -18.74 16.20
C ALA A 78 11.09 -18.66 17.08
N ARG A 79 11.90 -17.61 16.85
CA ARG A 79 13.10 -17.33 17.68
C ARG A 79 12.74 -17.03 19.13
N ASN A 80 11.77 -16.13 19.36
CA ASN A 80 11.36 -15.71 20.71
C ASN A 80 10.77 -16.87 21.52
N TRP A 81 10.07 -17.78 20.86
CA TRP A 81 9.38 -18.89 21.53
C TRP A 81 10.15 -20.20 21.48
N SER A 82 11.27 -20.25 20.77
CA SER A 82 12.09 -21.46 20.55
C SER A 82 11.26 -22.62 19.96
N VAL A 83 10.45 -22.31 18.94
CA VAL A 83 9.58 -23.28 18.25
C VAL A 83 9.83 -23.24 16.74
N PRO A 84 9.55 -24.32 16.00
CA PRO A 84 9.64 -24.31 14.55
C PRO A 84 8.68 -23.30 13.92
N ALA A 85 9.13 -22.53 12.92
CA ALA A 85 8.29 -21.59 12.17
C ALA A 85 7.09 -22.27 11.50
N SER A 86 7.21 -23.56 11.15
CA SER A 86 6.12 -24.35 10.54
C SER A 86 4.93 -24.61 11.47
N GLU A 87 5.09 -24.41 12.77
CA GLU A 87 4.01 -24.55 13.76
C GLU A 87 3.26 -23.23 14.01
N LEU A 88 3.75 -22.14 13.40
CA LEU A 88 3.18 -20.82 13.57
C LEU A 88 2.25 -20.47 12.41
N ARG A 89 1.18 -19.79 12.75
CA ARG A 89 0.25 -19.20 11.78
C ARG A 89 0.06 -17.72 12.05
N THR A 90 -0.36 -17.01 11.01
CA THR A 90 -0.62 -15.58 11.05
C THR A 90 -2.09 -15.30 10.78
N GLU A 91 -2.65 -14.34 11.48
CA GLU A 91 -4.01 -13.87 11.27
C GLU A 91 -4.20 -12.49 11.91
N ASN A 92 -4.79 -11.54 11.17
CA ASN A 92 -5.16 -10.22 11.67
C ASN A 92 -4.04 -9.52 12.46
N SER A 93 -2.85 -9.42 11.84
CA SER A 93 -1.65 -8.80 12.44
C SER A 93 -1.13 -9.50 13.72
N VAL A 94 -1.44 -10.78 13.91
CA VAL A 94 -1.01 -11.58 15.06
C VAL A 94 -0.36 -12.86 14.57
N VAL A 95 0.76 -13.25 15.18
CA VAL A 95 1.34 -14.59 15.06
C VAL A 95 0.84 -15.45 16.22
N ARG A 96 0.46 -16.69 15.92
CA ARG A 96 -0.08 -17.67 16.88
C ARG A 96 0.68 -18.98 16.84
N HIS A 97 0.86 -19.59 18.00
CA HIS A 97 1.32 -20.95 18.17
C HIS A 97 0.24 -21.76 18.86
N ASP A 98 -0.54 -22.53 18.08
CA ASP A 98 -1.73 -23.21 18.59
C ASP A 98 -1.45 -24.24 19.67
N LYS A 99 -0.29 -24.94 19.59
CA LYS A 99 0.07 -25.97 20.59
C LYS A 99 0.30 -25.43 22.00
N THR A 100 0.78 -24.19 22.14
CA THR A 100 1.04 -23.58 23.46
C THR A 100 0.10 -22.44 23.79
N GLY A 101 -0.78 -22.04 22.87
CA GLY A 101 -1.68 -20.90 23.03
C GLY A 101 -0.99 -19.54 23.00
N ARG A 102 0.33 -19.48 22.70
CA ARG A 102 1.07 -18.21 22.63
C ARG A 102 0.63 -17.38 21.45
N THR A 103 0.54 -16.08 21.65
CA THR A 103 0.25 -15.10 20.62
C THR A 103 1.18 -13.89 20.76
N ALA A 104 1.52 -13.23 19.65
CA ALA A 104 2.20 -11.95 19.66
C ALA A 104 1.72 -11.11 18.47
N THR A 105 1.56 -9.83 18.69
CA THR A 105 1.22 -8.87 17.65
C THR A 105 2.43 -8.58 16.75
N TYR A 106 2.17 -8.11 15.54
CA TYR A 106 3.25 -7.68 14.65
C TYR A 106 4.07 -6.52 15.23
N ALA A 107 3.44 -5.64 16.01
CA ALA A 107 4.14 -4.54 16.68
C ALA A 107 5.18 -5.06 17.70
N GLU A 108 4.83 -6.08 18.49
CA GLU A 108 5.75 -6.70 19.45
C GLU A 108 6.89 -7.44 18.76
N LEU A 109 6.65 -8.02 17.60
CA LEU A 109 7.63 -8.81 16.86
C LEU A 109 8.54 -7.97 15.94
N ALA A 110 8.09 -6.79 15.53
CA ALA A 110 8.79 -5.95 14.56
C ALA A 110 10.25 -5.61 14.96
N PRO A 111 10.55 -5.25 16.23
CA PRO A 111 11.93 -4.97 16.62
C PRO A 111 12.88 -6.17 16.44
N VAL A 112 12.40 -7.38 16.74
CA VAL A 112 13.19 -8.61 16.55
C VAL A 112 13.27 -8.96 15.07
N ALA A 113 12.17 -8.87 14.33
CA ALA A 113 12.13 -9.12 12.90
C ALA A 113 13.13 -8.23 12.14
N ALA A 114 13.26 -6.97 12.51
CA ALA A 114 14.19 -6.02 11.90
C ALA A 114 15.69 -6.43 12.05
N THR A 115 16.02 -7.28 13.01
CA THR A 115 17.39 -7.80 13.21
C THR A 115 17.68 -9.08 12.43
N LEU A 116 16.66 -9.68 11.80
CA LEU A 116 16.81 -10.91 11.05
C LEU A 116 17.22 -10.64 9.59
N PRO A 117 17.93 -11.58 8.96
CA PRO A 117 18.22 -11.46 7.54
C PRO A 117 16.93 -11.52 6.73
N VAL A 118 16.83 -10.64 5.72
CA VAL A 118 15.70 -10.64 4.80
C VAL A 118 15.76 -11.88 3.90
N PRO A 119 14.72 -12.73 3.86
CA PRO A 119 14.69 -13.87 2.98
C PRO A 119 14.65 -13.45 1.51
N ALA A 120 15.21 -14.27 0.63
CA ALA A 120 15.10 -14.01 -0.81
C ALA A 120 13.64 -13.98 -1.24
N ALA A 121 13.27 -13.00 -2.07
CA ALA A 121 11.87 -12.78 -2.48
C ALA A 121 11.22 -14.00 -3.17
N ASP A 122 12.02 -14.84 -3.81
CA ASP A 122 11.54 -16.07 -4.46
C ASP A 122 11.47 -17.28 -3.53
N SER A 123 12.00 -17.18 -2.30
CA SER A 123 11.93 -18.25 -1.29
C SER A 123 10.66 -18.17 -0.44
N VAL A 124 9.93 -17.06 -0.48
CA VAL A 124 8.73 -16.88 0.34
C VAL A 124 7.49 -17.51 -0.30
N LYS A 125 6.66 -18.14 0.52
CA LYS A 125 5.42 -18.76 0.05
C LYS A 125 4.30 -17.73 -0.05
N LEU A 126 3.78 -17.53 -1.26
CA LEU A 126 2.61 -16.70 -1.51
C LEU A 126 1.31 -17.44 -1.17
N LYS A 127 0.29 -16.70 -0.76
CA LYS A 127 -1.04 -17.24 -0.52
C LYS A 127 -1.70 -17.68 -1.83
N PRO A 128 -2.38 -18.83 -1.87
CA PRO A 128 -3.22 -19.18 -3.01
C PRO A 128 -4.47 -18.27 -3.02
N LYS A 129 -5.05 -18.05 -4.20
CA LYS A 129 -6.27 -17.23 -4.35
C LYS A 129 -7.42 -17.64 -3.42
N SER A 130 -7.55 -18.94 -3.16
CA SER A 130 -8.57 -19.50 -2.25
C SER A 130 -8.40 -19.06 -0.79
N ALA A 131 -7.21 -18.59 -0.40
CA ALA A 131 -6.91 -18.10 0.93
C ALA A 131 -7.01 -16.58 1.06
N TYR A 132 -7.42 -15.87 0.01
CA TYR A 132 -7.57 -14.41 0.04
C TYR A 132 -8.75 -14.01 0.92
N ARG A 133 -8.50 -13.03 1.79
CA ARG A 133 -9.49 -12.48 2.71
C ARG A 133 -9.85 -11.03 2.39
N LEU A 134 -8.92 -10.28 1.83
CA LEU A 134 -9.08 -8.87 1.43
C LEU A 134 -9.25 -8.72 -0.08
N LEU A 135 -8.40 -9.38 -0.86
CA LEU A 135 -8.46 -9.28 -2.31
C LEU A 135 -9.73 -9.96 -2.86
N GLY A 136 -10.38 -9.27 -3.82
CA GLY A 136 -11.66 -9.72 -4.38
C GLY A 136 -12.86 -9.43 -3.48
N LYS A 137 -12.68 -8.73 -2.37
CA LYS A 137 -13.77 -8.24 -1.51
C LYS A 137 -13.99 -6.74 -1.71
N ARG A 138 -15.19 -6.28 -1.35
CA ARG A 138 -15.47 -4.85 -1.34
C ARG A 138 -14.76 -4.20 -0.16
N VAL A 139 -13.81 -3.32 -0.45
CA VAL A 139 -13.10 -2.49 0.52
C VAL A 139 -13.36 -1.03 0.20
N THR A 140 -13.70 -0.25 1.22
CA THR A 140 -13.91 1.20 1.07
C THR A 140 -12.55 1.89 0.83
N GLY A 141 -12.51 2.83 -0.11
CA GLY A 141 -11.30 3.62 -0.38
C GLY A 141 -10.86 4.40 0.86
N VAL A 142 -9.56 4.40 1.12
CA VAL A 142 -8.98 5.00 2.33
C VAL A 142 -9.22 6.50 2.48
N ASP A 143 -9.47 7.20 1.37
CA ASP A 143 -9.76 8.62 1.37
C ASP A 143 -11.24 8.95 1.17
N ASN A 144 -12.12 7.96 1.02
CA ASN A 144 -13.53 8.21 0.68
C ASN A 144 -14.22 9.14 1.69
N GLU A 145 -14.00 8.95 2.98
CA GLU A 145 -14.59 9.82 4.00
C GLU A 145 -14.13 11.27 3.86
N LYS A 146 -12.85 11.47 3.56
CA LYS A 146 -12.27 12.80 3.35
C LYS A 146 -12.84 13.45 2.08
N ILE A 147 -12.97 12.67 1.01
CA ILE A 147 -13.51 13.12 -0.27
C ILE A 147 -14.96 13.61 -0.10
N VAL A 148 -15.84 12.80 0.51
CA VAL A 148 -17.25 13.16 0.68
C VAL A 148 -17.46 14.32 1.67
N ARG A 149 -16.48 14.60 2.51
CA ARG A 149 -16.48 15.77 3.40
C ARG A 149 -15.82 17.00 2.77
N GLY A 150 -15.36 16.93 1.52
CA GLY A 150 -14.71 18.05 0.82
C GLY A 150 -13.34 18.42 1.42
N GLN A 151 -12.63 17.50 2.05
CA GLN A 151 -11.29 17.77 2.56
C GLN A 151 -10.28 17.89 1.40
N PRO A 152 -9.32 18.83 1.46
CA PRO A 152 -8.33 19.03 0.40
C PRO A 152 -7.36 17.85 0.34
N LEU A 153 -7.34 17.14 -0.81
CA LEU A 153 -6.51 15.94 -1.01
C LEU A 153 -5.71 15.96 -2.31
N PHE A 154 -6.13 16.76 -3.28
CA PHE A 154 -5.60 16.73 -4.64
C PHE A 154 -4.84 18.01 -4.97
N GLY A 155 -4.12 18.01 -6.10
CA GLY A 155 -3.34 19.17 -6.54
C GLY A 155 -4.18 20.44 -6.70
N ILE A 156 -5.44 20.30 -7.15
CA ILE A 156 -6.38 21.43 -7.29
C ILE A 156 -6.72 22.09 -5.94
N ASP A 157 -6.61 21.34 -4.85
CA ASP A 157 -6.93 21.82 -3.50
C ASP A 157 -5.76 22.56 -2.85
N GLN A 158 -4.57 22.48 -3.45
CA GLN A 158 -3.35 23.06 -2.86
C GLN A 158 -3.40 24.59 -2.88
N ARG A 159 -2.86 25.19 -1.84
CA ARG A 159 -2.73 26.64 -1.71
C ARG A 159 -1.32 26.97 -1.21
N VAL A 160 -0.65 27.87 -1.90
CA VAL A 160 0.67 28.38 -1.52
C VAL A 160 0.63 29.90 -1.43
N PRO A 161 1.45 30.54 -0.58
CA PRO A 161 1.51 31.99 -0.50
C PRO A 161 1.81 32.62 -1.86
N GLY A 162 1.01 33.63 -2.25
CA GLY A 162 1.16 34.29 -3.57
C GLY A 162 0.64 33.50 -4.77
N MET A 163 -0.02 32.36 -4.54
CA MET A 163 -0.64 31.57 -5.61
C MET A 163 -1.68 32.42 -6.37
N ARG A 164 -1.59 32.35 -7.69
CA ARG A 164 -2.61 32.87 -8.59
C ARG A 164 -3.43 31.74 -9.16
N SER A 165 -4.73 31.96 -9.32
CA SER A 165 -5.66 31.02 -9.99
C SER A 165 -5.98 31.57 -11.35
N GLU A 166 -5.91 30.73 -12.39
CA GLU A 166 -6.33 31.06 -13.74
C GLU A 166 -7.66 30.36 -14.01
N GLU A 167 -8.74 31.13 -14.04
CA GLU A 167 -10.10 30.59 -14.14
C GLU A 167 -10.69 30.59 -15.56
N HIS A 168 -10.01 31.28 -16.50
CA HIS A 168 -10.41 31.39 -17.90
C HIS A 168 -9.67 30.41 -18.81
N THR A 169 -8.93 29.45 -18.25
CA THR A 169 -8.26 28.42 -19.01
C THR A 169 -9.30 27.46 -19.58
N SER A 170 -9.48 27.55 -20.86
CA SER A 170 -10.35 26.69 -21.62
C SER A 170 -9.60 25.48 -22.18
N GLU A 171 -10.34 24.49 -22.68
CA GLU A 171 -9.77 23.26 -23.22
C GLU A 171 -8.69 23.49 -24.25
N LEU A 172 -7.52 22.89 -24.04
CA LEU A 172 -6.37 22.93 -24.95
C LEU A 172 -6.66 22.38 -26.36
N GLN A 173 -7.76 21.66 -26.52
CA GLN A 173 -8.15 21.02 -27.78
C GLN A 173 -8.91 21.95 -28.73
N SER A 174 -9.41 23.09 -28.26
CA SER A 174 -10.11 24.05 -29.11
C SER A 174 -9.11 25.03 -29.75
N ARG A 175 -9.17 25.17 -31.09
CA ARG A 175 -8.33 26.11 -31.83
C ARG A 175 -8.49 27.56 -31.34
N LEU A 176 -9.70 27.96 -30.97
CA LEU A 176 -9.98 29.30 -30.44
C LEU A 176 -9.28 29.55 -29.10
N HIS A 177 -9.21 28.54 -28.27
CA HIS A 177 -8.56 28.61 -26.96
C HIS A 177 -7.03 28.65 -27.05
N LEU A 178 -6.44 28.02 -28.06
CA LEU A 178 -5.00 28.13 -28.35
C LEU A 178 -4.62 29.55 -28.76
N VAL A 179 -5.48 30.22 -29.53
CA VAL A 179 -5.26 31.61 -29.94
C VAL A 179 -5.33 32.56 -28.76
N CYS A 180 -6.30 32.40 -27.85
CA CYS A 180 -6.39 33.20 -26.63
C CYS A 180 -5.18 33.05 -25.71
N ARG A 181 -4.61 31.84 -25.61
CA ARG A 181 -3.38 31.61 -24.82
C ARG A 181 -2.12 32.21 -25.40
N LEU A 182 -2.06 32.35 -26.72
CA LEU A 182 -0.90 32.96 -27.40
C LEU A 182 -0.96 34.50 -27.39
N LEU A 183 -2.10 35.07 -27.07
CA LEU A 183 -2.31 36.54 -27.03
C LEU A 183 -2.28 37.11 -25.60
N LEU A 184 -2.19 36.26 -24.56
CA LEU A 184 -2.03 36.62 -23.15
C LEU A 184 -0.64 36.32 -22.65
#